data_054a43f3ad399340c6e4ca64103eb66d
#
_entry.id   054a43f3ad399340c6e4ca64103eb66d
#
_cell.length_a   1.000
_cell.length_b   1.000
_cell.length_c   1.000
_cell.angle_alpha   90.00
_cell.angle_beta   90.00
_cell.angle_gamma   90.00
#
_symmetry.space_group_name_H-M   'P 1'
#
loop_
_entity.id
_entity.type
_entity.pdbx_description
1 polymer ?
#
loop_
_entity_poly.entity_id
_entity_poly.type
_entity_poly.pdbx_seq_one_letter_code
_entity_poly.pdbx_strand_id
1 'polypeptide(L)'
;LDDLELFGENLYGIHSIAYHALESYYYLFAVREGGRWLGWEEVQYYAALFDFPTVPEIPITTPLSSLYDDKRDENRILADWLTANLGMPWTDAVETAGALGSYDPASGAPCCEGFVIRNRDSYLTNNGDLPVAANEFDNLCKLVRAKHVKTDTHWSKTWQPARLMDYQKYGWDAYAYRSN
;
A
#
# COMPACT_ATOMS: atom_id res chain seq x y z
N LEU A 1 -18.65 10.55 15.09
CA LEU A 1 -17.71 10.41 13.95
C LEU A 1 -16.67 11.54 13.91
N ASP A 2 -16.67 12.45 14.89
CA ASP A 2 -15.86 13.69 14.82
C ASP A 2 -14.34 13.44 14.91
N ASP A 3 -13.91 12.26 15.36
CA ASP A 3 -12.49 11.87 15.48
C ASP A 3 -12.10 10.68 14.58
N LEU A 4 -12.94 10.34 13.59
CA LEU A 4 -12.67 9.24 12.67
C LEU A 4 -11.94 9.76 11.42
N GLU A 5 -10.77 9.21 11.14
CA GLU A 5 -9.96 9.56 9.98
C GLU A 5 -9.73 8.30 9.11
N LEU A 6 -9.92 8.45 7.81
CA LEU A 6 -9.73 7.40 6.82
C LEU A 6 -8.47 7.69 6.01
N PHE A 7 -7.59 6.70 5.90
CA PHE A 7 -6.34 6.79 5.14
C PHE A 7 -6.35 5.78 4.01
N GLY A 8 -6.12 6.25 2.80
CA GLY A 8 -6.14 5.42 1.61
C GLY A 8 -5.17 5.91 0.56
N GLU A 9 -4.92 5.04 -0.41
CA GLU A 9 -4.11 5.35 -1.58
C GLU A 9 -5.00 5.88 -2.70
N ASN A 10 -4.65 7.05 -3.25
CA ASN A 10 -5.32 7.61 -4.42
C ASN A 10 -4.57 7.20 -5.69
N LEU A 11 -5.16 6.26 -6.43
CA LEU A 11 -4.60 5.68 -7.64
C LEU A 11 -5.15 6.31 -8.93
N TYR A 12 -5.79 7.49 -8.84
CA TYR A 12 -6.32 8.18 -10.01
C TYR A 12 -5.25 8.60 -11.02
N GLY A 13 -4.11 9.07 -10.54
CA GLY A 13 -3.00 9.48 -11.39
C GLY A 13 -1.95 8.39 -11.58
N ILE A 14 -1.61 8.06 -12.82
CA ILE A 14 -0.49 7.17 -13.11
C ILE A 14 0.81 7.93 -12.87
N HIS A 15 1.66 7.36 -12.03
CA HIS A 15 2.99 7.88 -11.71
C HIS A 15 4.08 6.89 -12.14
N SER A 16 4.76 6.28 -11.14
CA SER A 16 5.79 5.27 -11.37
C SER A 16 5.23 3.86 -11.56
N ILE A 17 3.97 3.65 -11.20
CA ILE A 17 3.25 2.38 -11.33
C ILE A 17 1.90 2.65 -12.01
N ALA A 18 1.51 1.77 -12.91
CA ALA A 18 0.18 1.68 -13.48
C ALA A 18 -0.47 0.33 -13.14
N TYR A 19 -1.78 0.23 -13.33
CA TYR A 19 -2.57 -0.92 -12.88
C TYR A 19 -3.55 -1.36 -13.96
N HIS A 20 -3.74 -2.67 -14.12
CA HIS A 20 -4.71 -3.24 -15.08
C HIS A 20 -6.05 -3.59 -14.44
N ALA A 21 -6.10 -3.75 -13.12
CA ALA A 21 -7.27 -4.29 -12.41
C ALA A 21 -7.74 -3.39 -11.26
N LEU A 22 -7.84 -2.07 -11.49
CA LEU A 22 -8.41 -1.15 -10.51
C LEU A 22 -9.93 -1.24 -10.50
N GLU A 23 -10.50 -1.51 -9.33
CA GLU A 23 -11.95 -1.46 -9.07
C GLU A 23 -12.39 -0.06 -8.62
N SER A 24 -11.49 0.71 -7.99
CA SER A 24 -11.71 2.06 -7.50
C SER A 24 -10.45 2.90 -7.66
N TYR A 25 -10.59 4.21 -7.60
CA TYR A 25 -9.45 5.13 -7.51
C TYR A 25 -8.94 5.32 -6.09
N TYR A 26 -9.69 4.88 -5.08
CA TYR A 26 -9.31 5.01 -3.69
C TYR A 26 -9.36 3.65 -3.00
N TYR A 27 -8.25 3.24 -2.42
CA TYR A 27 -8.11 2.00 -1.66
C TYR A 27 -7.77 2.31 -0.21
N LEU A 28 -8.65 1.92 0.71
CA LEU A 28 -8.46 2.14 2.15
C LEU A 28 -7.36 1.22 2.69
N PHE A 29 -6.44 1.77 3.50
CA PHE A 29 -5.40 0.98 4.15
C PHE A 29 -5.31 1.19 5.66
N ALA A 30 -5.88 2.26 6.20
CA ALA A 30 -5.90 2.50 7.63
C ALA A 30 -7.08 3.38 8.04
N VAL A 31 -7.49 3.22 9.28
CA VAL A 31 -8.46 4.07 9.97
C VAL A 31 -7.87 4.46 11.31
N ARG A 32 -8.07 5.71 11.70
CA ARG A 32 -7.68 6.22 13.01
C ARG A 32 -8.90 6.80 13.72
N GLU A 33 -9.02 6.53 15.00
CA GLU A 33 -10.08 7.05 15.86
C GLU A 33 -9.50 7.43 17.23
N GLY A 34 -9.70 8.67 17.65
CA GLY A 34 -9.30 9.13 18.98
C GLY A 34 -7.83 8.89 19.35
N GLY A 35 -6.89 9.01 18.40
CA GLY A 35 -5.48 8.77 18.64
C GLY A 35 -5.06 7.28 18.64
N ARG A 36 -5.92 6.38 18.13
CA ARG A 36 -5.66 4.95 17.98
C ARG A 36 -5.77 4.55 16.51
N TRP A 37 -4.76 3.89 15.97
CA TRP A 37 -4.84 3.17 14.73
C TRP A 37 -5.67 1.90 14.94
N LEU A 38 -6.70 1.73 14.15
CA LEU A 38 -7.60 0.58 14.26
C LEU A 38 -6.95 -0.68 13.69
N GLY A 39 -7.33 -1.82 14.24
CA GLY A 39 -6.91 -3.13 13.73
C GLY A 39 -7.44 -3.40 12.32
N TRP A 40 -6.83 -4.38 11.64
CA TRP A 40 -7.16 -4.65 10.24
C TRP A 40 -8.62 -5.06 10.02
N GLU A 41 -9.20 -5.80 10.94
CA GLU A 41 -10.61 -6.18 10.88
C GLU A 41 -11.55 -4.97 11.01
N GLU A 42 -11.18 -4.00 11.85
CA GLU A 42 -11.91 -2.73 11.97
C GLU A 42 -11.77 -1.90 10.69
N VAL A 43 -10.57 -1.88 10.07
CA VAL A 43 -10.35 -1.21 8.77
C VAL A 43 -11.24 -1.82 7.69
N GLN A 44 -11.32 -3.14 7.60
CA GLN A 44 -12.19 -3.86 6.66
C GLN A 44 -13.68 -3.56 6.92
N TYR A 45 -14.08 -3.46 8.19
CA TYR A 45 -15.44 -3.06 8.56
C TYR A 45 -15.78 -1.66 8.03
N TYR A 46 -14.91 -0.67 8.25
CA TYR A 46 -15.14 0.69 7.74
C TYR A 46 -15.05 0.77 6.21
N ALA A 47 -14.18 -0.01 5.60
CA ALA A 47 -14.11 -0.13 4.15
C ALA A 47 -15.45 -0.60 3.57
N ALA A 48 -16.01 -1.67 4.13
CA ALA A 48 -17.34 -2.17 3.73
C ALA A 48 -18.45 -1.17 4.02
N LEU A 49 -18.42 -0.47 5.16
CA LEU A 49 -19.42 0.52 5.54
C LEU A 49 -19.49 1.69 4.55
N PHE A 50 -18.34 2.12 4.04
CA PHE A 50 -18.22 3.27 3.12
C PHE A 50 -18.10 2.87 1.64
N ASP A 51 -18.22 1.58 1.33
CA ASP A 51 -18.08 1.03 -0.03
C ASP A 51 -16.73 1.34 -0.68
N PHE A 52 -15.64 1.25 0.09
CA PHE A 52 -14.29 1.34 -0.39
C PHE A 52 -13.63 -0.03 -0.47
N PRO A 53 -12.90 -0.37 -1.54
CA PRO A 53 -11.98 -1.51 -1.50
C PRO A 53 -10.82 -1.22 -0.55
N THR A 54 -10.28 -2.26 0.07
CA THR A 54 -9.02 -2.20 0.80
C THR A 54 -7.84 -2.44 -0.12
N VAL A 55 -6.66 -1.97 0.27
CA VAL A 55 -5.40 -2.37 -0.39
C VAL A 55 -5.26 -3.89 -0.35
N PRO A 56 -4.59 -4.51 -1.36
CA PRO A 56 -4.36 -5.94 -1.39
C PRO A 56 -3.57 -6.42 -0.17
N GLU A 57 -4.01 -7.51 0.42
CA GLU A 57 -3.40 -8.12 1.61
C GLU A 57 -2.62 -9.38 1.24
N ILE A 58 -1.44 -9.55 1.84
CA ILE A 58 -0.71 -10.81 1.90
C ILE A 58 -0.79 -11.29 3.35
N PRO A 59 -1.64 -12.28 3.67
CA PRO A 59 -1.81 -12.72 5.05
C PRO A 59 -0.55 -13.46 5.52
N ILE A 60 0.16 -12.88 6.48
CA ILE A 60 1.33 -13.49 7.11
C ILE A 60 1.00 -13.77 8.57
N THR A 61 1.17 -15.01 8.98
CA THR A 61 0.88 -15.46 10.34
C THR A 61 2.12 -15.60 11.23
N THR A 62 3.31 -15.57 10.64
CA THR A 62 4.57 -15.66 11.38
C THR A 62 4.85 -14.31 12.07
N PRO A 63 4.89 -14.26 13.41
CA PRO A 63 5.14 -13.01 14.11
C PRO A 63 6.54 -12.48 13.79
N LEU A 64 6.67 -11.19 13.53
CA LEU A 64 7.97 -10.54 13.37
C LEU A 64 8.78 -10.60 14.67
N SER A 65 8.11 -10.61 15.83
CA SER A 65 8.73 -10.75 17.16
C SER A 65 9.57 -12.02 17.33
N SER A 66 9.35 -13.05 16.52
CA SER A 66 10.19 -14.26 16.52
C SER A 66 11.64 -14.00 16.08
N LEU A 67 11.93 -12.82 15.55
CA LEU A 67 13.24 -12.43 15.04
C LEU A 67 13.99 -11.43 15.95
N TYR A 68 13.35 -10.92 17.00
CA TYR A 68 13.92 -9.86 17.86
C TYR A 68 15.10 -10.28 18.74
N ASP A 69 15.49 -11.55 18.76
CA ASP A 69 16.61 -12.05 19.57
C ASP A 69 17.97 -11.92 18.86
N ASP A 70 18.02 -11.23 17.74
CA ASP A 70 19.19 -11.15 16.88
C ASP A 70 19.81 -9.75 16.91
N LYS A 71 21.12 -9.70 17.15
CA LYS A 71 21.95 -8.47 17.09
C LYS A 71 22.19 -7.96 15.65
N ARG A 72 21.45 -8.44 14.67
CA ARG A 72 21.55 -8.04 13.28
C ARG A 72 20.88 -6.68 13.04
N ASP A 73 21.24 -6.04 11.93
CA ASP A 73 20.59 -4.85 11.41
C ASP A 73 19.07 -5.12 11.22
N GLU A 74 18.23 -4.28 11.80
CA GLU A 74 16.76 -4.38 11.77
C GLU A 74 16.20 -4.45 10.35
N ASN A 75 16.76 -3.66 9.42
CA ASN A 75 16.35 -3.68 8.01
C ASN A 75 16.61 -5.04 7.36
N ARG A 76 17.70 -5.69 7.73
CA ARG A 76 18.06 -7.01 7.24
C ARG A 76 17.14 -8.09 7.81
N ILE A 77 16.85 -8.01 9.10
CA ILE A 77 15.91 -8.93 9.76
C ILE A 77 14.56 -8.86 9.06
N LEU A 78 14.05 -7.66 8.82
CA LEU A 78 12.77 -7.44 8.16
C LEU A 78 12.75 -7.96 6.72
N ALA A 79 13.82 -7.72 5.96
CA ALA A 79 13.97 -8.21 4.59
C ALA A 79 14.03 -9.76 4.54
N ASP A 80 14.77 -10.38 5.45
CA ASP A 80 14.87 -11.84 5.57
C ASP A 80 13.52 -12.46 5.97
N TRP A 81 12.82 -11.85 6.93
CA TRP A 81 11.48 -12.27 7.34
C TRP A 81 10.46 -12.20 6.20
N LEU A 82 10.43 -11.07 5.48
CA LEU A 82 9.53 -10.91 4.33
C LEU A 82 9.86 -11.93 3.22
N THR A 83 11.14 -12.12 2.91
CA THR A 83 11.61 -13.11 1.95
C THR A 83 11.14 -14.53 2.31
N ALA A 84 11.28 -14.92 3.57
CA ALA A 84 10.83 -16.21 4.04
C ALA A 84 9.31 -16.42 3.91
N ASN A 85 8.52 -15.38 4.17
CA ASN A 85 7.06 -15.45 4.07
C ASN A 85 6.52 -15.32 2.64
N LEU A 86 7.24 -14.65 1.75
CA LEU A 86 6.89 -14.59 0.32
C LEU A 86 7.33 -15.84 -0.45
N GLY A 87 8.24 -16.67 0.11
CA GLY A 87 8.82 -17.82 -0.58
C GLY A 87 9.80 -17.49 -1.70
N MET A 88 10.18 -16.22 -1.82
CA MET A 88 11.18 -15.70 -2.76
C MET A 88 11.82 -14.43 -2.19
N PRO A 89 13.01 -14.00 -2.67
CA PRO A 89 13.59 -12.72 -2.29
C PRO A 89 12.59 -11.59 -2.50
N TRP A 90 12.39 -10.73 -1.49
CA TRP A 90 11.44 -9.63 -1.59
C TRP A 90 11.79 -8.66 -2.73
N THR A 91 13.07 -8.54 -3.08
CA THR A 91 13.54 -7.77 -4.23
C THR A 91 13.05 -8.33 -5.57
N ASP A 92 12.88 -9.65 -5.66
CA ASP A 92 12.36 -10.30 -6.85
C ASP A 92 10.82 -10.23 -6.87
N ALA A 93 10.20 -10.31 -5.70
CA ALA A 93 8.75 -10.17 -5.55
C ALA A 93 8.24 -8.80 -6.04
N VAL A 94 9.01 -7.71 -5.85
CA VAL A 94 8.63 -6.38 -6.37
C VAL A 94 8.75 -6.25 -7.90
N GLU A 95 9.41 -7.18 -8.58
CA GLU A 95 9.46 -7.26 -10.04
C GLU A 95 8.29 -8.06 -10.64
N THR A 96 7.35 -8.49 -9.80
CA THR A 96 6.12 -9.18 -10.23
C THR A 96 4.92 -8.25 -10.10
N ALA A 97 3.85 -8.54 -10.84
CA ALA A 97 2.61 -7.79 -10.69
C ALA A 97 1.98 -8.04 -9.32
N GLY A 98 1.54 -6.95 -8.67
CA GLY A 98 0.69 -7.04 -7.49
C GLY A 98 -0.73 -7.53 -7.83
N ALA A 99 -1.58 -7.70 -6.80
CA ALA A 99 -2.95 -8.18 -6.94
C ALA A 99 -3.83 -7.30 -7.86
N LEU A 100 -3.47 -6.02 -8.03
CA LEU A 100 -4.15 -5.08 -8.93
C LEU A 100 -3.54 -5.06 -10.35
N GLY A 101 -2.70 -6.03 -10.70
CA GLY A 101 -2.04 -6.10 -12.00
C GLY A 101 -1.10 -4.93 -12.25
N SER A 102 -0.27 -4.60 -11.26
CA SER A 102 0.64 -3.45 -11.31
C SER A 102 1.81 -3.66 -12.27
N TYR A 103 2.20 -2.61 -12.96
CA TYR A 103 3.28 -2.65 -13.95
C TYR A 103 3.99 -1.29 -14.08
N ASP A 104 5.21 -1.30 -14.60
CA ASP A 104 5.95 -0.09 -14.98
C ASP A 104 5.37 0.48 -16.29
N PRO A 105 4.79 1.68 -16.31
CA PRO A 105 4.17 2.25 -17.50
C PRO A 105 5.16 2.55 -18.63
N ALA A 106 6.45 2.67 -18.34
CA ALA A 106 7.48 2.94 -19.35
C ALA A 106 7.92 1.68 -20.11
N SER A 107 8.00 0.54 -19.43
CA SER A 107 8.46 -0.72 -20.00
C SER A 107 7.34 -1.74 -20.23
N GLY A 108 6.20 -1.57 -19.57
CA GLY A 108 5.13 -2.57 -19.51
C GLY A 108 5.46 -3.79 -18.64
N ALA A 109 6.63 -3.80 -17.98
CA ALA A 109 7.05 -4.94 -17.17
C ALA A 109 6.23 -5.02 -15.88
N PRO A 110 5.79 -6.23 -15.47
CA PRO A 110 5.12 -6.43 -14.19
C PRO A 110 5.99 -5.97 -13.04
N CYS A 111 5.45 -5.18 -12.13
CA CYS A 111 6.16 -4.76 -10.93
C CYS A 111 5.20 -4.14 -9.92
N CYS A 112 5.60 -4.09 -8.65
CA CYS A 112 4.95 -3.27 -7.64
C CYS A 112 5.95 -2.30 -7.01
N GLU A 113 5.46 -1.32 -6.27
CA GLU A 113 6.32 -0.33 -5.62
C GLU A 113 7.10 -0.92 -4.44
N GLY A 114 6.47 -1.79 -3.68
CA GLY A 114 7.02 -2.39 -2.47
C GLY A 114 5.94 -2.98 -1.59
N PHE A 115 6.27 -3.15 -0.31
CA PHE A 115 5.40 -3.74 0.68
C PHE A 115 5.29 -2.82 1.90
N VAL A 116 4.09 -2.76 2.47
CA VAL A 116 3.84 -2.20 3.78
C VAL A 116 3.56 -3.37 4.73
N ILE A 117 4.33 -3.44 5.80
CA ILE A 117 4.15 -4.43 6.86
C ILE A 117 3.56 -3.69 8.05
N ARG A 118 2.42 -4.13 8.54
CA ARG A 118 1.78 -3.53 9.70
C ARG A 118 1.32 -4.58 10.69
N ASN A 119 1.22 -4.19 11.96
CA ASN A 119 0.55 -5.01 12.95
C ASN A 119 -0.94 -5.13 12.58
N ARG A 120 -1.48 -6.34 12.71
CA ARG A 120 -2.89 -6.62 12.46
C ARG A 120 -3.80 -6.00 13.53
N ASP A 121 -3.32 -5.98 14.78
CA ASP A 121 -4.05 -5.42 15.91
C ASP A 121 -4.00 -3.89 15.92
N SER A 122 -4.88 -3.29 16.71
CA SER A 122 -4.88 -1.83 16.92
C SER A 122 -3.70 -1.40 17.79
N TYR A 123 -3.20 -0.18 17.56
CA TYR A 123 -2.12 0.41 18.34
C TYR A 123 -2.29 1.92 18.49
N LEU A 124 -1.69 2.50 19.53
CA LEU A 124 -1.79 3.93 19.79
C LEU A 124 -0.93 4.74 18.82
N THR A 125 -1.44 5.91 18.43
CA THR A 125 -0.64 6.91 17.74
C THR A 125 0.37 7.53 18.70
N ASN A 126 1.49 7.98 18.16
CA ASN A 126 2.50 8.69 18.93
C ASN A 126 2.05 10.15 19.14
N ASN A 127 1.40 10.44 20.24
CA ASN A 127 0.87 11.78 20.57
C ASN A 127 1.94 12.74 21.13
N GLY A 128 3.21 12.56 20.83
CA GLY A 128 4.27 13.48 21.23
C GLY A 128 4.71 13.41 22.71
N ASP A 129 3.95 12.78 23.57
CA ASP A 129 4.21 12.70 25.01
C ASP A 129 4.95 11.41 25.44
N LEU A 130 5.11 10.48 24.54
CA LEU A 130 5.88 9.24 24.77
C LEU A 130 7.18 9.26 23.96
N PRO A 131 8.26 8.64 24.48
CA PRO A 131 9.49 8.50 23.71
C PRO A 131 9.19 7.85 22.36
N VAL A 132 9.65 8.46 21.28
CA VAL A 132 9.42 8.08 19.89
C VAL A 132 9.73 6.59 19.58
N ALA A 133 10.41 5.92 20.49
CA ALA A 133 10.91 4.57 20.32
C ALA A 133 9.86 3.45 20.43
N ALA A 134 8.65 3.72 20.90
CA ALA A 134 7.86 2.60 21.40
C ALA A 134 6.67 2.14 20.56
N ASN A 135 6.11 2.92 19.60
CA ASN A 135 4.79 2.55 19.09
C ASN A 135 4.57 2.54 17.59
N GLU A 136 4.97 3.53 16.82
CA GLU A 136 4.67 3.52 15.39
C GLU A 136 5.66 2.67 14.57
N PHE A 137 6.94 2.74 14.90
CA PHE A 137 7.99 1.97 14.19
C PHE A 137 7.89 0.46 14.45
N ASP A 138 7.41 0.06 15.63
CA ASP A 138 7.20 -1.35 15.96
C ASP A 138 5.96 -1.95 15.29
N ASN A 139 5.04 -1.12 14.81
CA ASN A 139 3.75 -1.53 14.28
C ASN A 139 3.57 -1.31 12.78
N LEU A 140 4.43 -0.51 12.16
CA LEU A 140 4.34 -0.17 10.74
C LEU A 140 5.72 0.05 10.15
N CYS A 141 6.02 -0.62 9.04
CA CYS A 141 7.21 -0.36 8.24
C CYS A 141 6.93 -0.47 6.76
N LYS A 142 7.74 0.19 5.94
CA LYS A 142 7.64 0.18 4.48
C LYS A 142 8.95 -0.27 3.85
N LEU A 143 8.89 -1.24 2.95
CA LEU A 143 9.97 -1.67 2.08
C LEU A 143 9.64 -1.27 0.65
N VAL A 144 10.48 -0.44 0.04
CA VAL A 144 10.27 0.10 -1.30
C VAL A 144 11.41 -0.31 -2.21
N ARG A 145 11.11 -0.72 -3.44
CA ARG A 145 12.14 -1.07 -4.42
C ARG A 145 13.05 0.12 -4.73
N ALA A 146 14.32 -0.16 -4.96
CA ALA A 146 15.25 0.86 -5.42
C ALA A 146 14.78 1.46 -6.76
N LYS A 147 14.95 2.78 -6.93
CA LYS A 147 14.62 3.48 -8.19
C LYS A 147 13.13 3.44 -8.59
N HIS A 148 12.21 3.34 -7.63
CA HIS A 148 10.77 3.42 -7.94
C HIS A 148 10.38 4.81 -8.48
N VAL A 149 11.08 5.88 -8.10
CA VAL A 149 10.93 7.22 -8.67
C VAL A 149 11.99 7.42 -9.74
N LYS A 150 11.56 7.52 -11.00
CA LYS A 150 12.46 7.59 -12.17
C LYS A 150 12.63 9.00 -12.76
N THR A 151 11.90 10.02 -12.27
CA THR A 151 11.90 11.34 -12.89
C THR A 151 12.10 12.46 -11.86
N ASP A 152 12.96 13.43 -12.19
CA ASP A 152 13.11 14.70 -11.46
C ASP A 152 11.94 15.68 -11.77
N THR A 153 11.11 15.37 -12.73
CA THR A 153 9.96 16.19 -13.10
C THR A 153 8.80 15.90 -12.16
N HIS A 154 8.26 16.95 -11.54
CA HIS A 154 7.11 16.81 -10.66
C HIS A 154 5.95 16.16 -11.43
N TRP A 155 5.46 15.04 -10.92
CA TRP A 155 4.45 14.18 -11.54
C TRP A 155 3.19 14.93 -12.01
N SER A 156 2.81 16.01 -11.32
CA SER A 156 1.62 16.81 -11.66
C SER A 156 1.65 17.42 -13.06
N LYS A 157 2.80 17.43 -13.75
CA LYS A 157 2.92 18.01 -15.10
C LYS A 157 2.71 17.01 -16.22
N THR A 158 2.83 15.71 -15.94
CA THR A 158 2.85 14.67 -16.99
C THR A 158 1.97 13.46 -16.67
N TRP A 159 1.23 13.49 -15.54
CA TRP A 159 0.41 12.36 -15.14
C TRP A 159 -0.75 12.10 -16.14
N GLN A 160 -1.14 10.86 -16.23
CA GLN A 160 -2.33 10.42 -16.97
C GLN A 160 -3.31 9.79 -15.99
N PRO A 161 -4.64 9.91 -16.24
CA PRO A 161 -5.62 9.23 -15.41
C PRO A 161 -5.52 7.71 -15.56
N ALA A 162 -5.56 7.01 -14.45
CA ALA A 162 -5.70 5.55 -14.44
C ALA A 162 -7.09 5.15 -14.97
N ARG A 163 -7.21 3.90 -15.42
CA ARG A 163 -8.48 3.35 -15.92
C ARG A 163 -9.00 2.30 -14.94
N LEU A 164 -10.27 2.41 -14.57
CA LEU A 164 -10.93 1.39 -13.80
C LEU A 164 -11.22 0.14 -14.67
N MET A 165 -11.24 -1.02 -14.05
CA MET A 165 -11.44 -2.31 -14.71
C MET A 165 -12.77 -2.38 -15.49
N ASP A 166 -13.84 -1.81 -14.97
CA ASP A 166 -15.15 -1.78 -15.64
C ASP A 166 -15.14 -0.93 -16.91
N TYR A 167 -14.37 0.15 -16.94
CA TYR A 167 -14.19 0.95 -18.16
C TYR A 167 -13.40 0.18 -19.23
N GLN A 168 -12.48 -0.68 -18.84
CA GLN A 168 -11.75 -1.53 -19.78
C GLN A 168 -12.66 -2.62 -20.35
N LYS A 169 -13.55 -3.21 -19.52
CA LYS A 169 -14.44 -4.30 -19.90
C LYS A 169 -15.57 -3.85 -20.83
N TYR A 170 -16.07 -2.64 -20.69
CA TYR A 170 -17.21 -2.14 -21.44
C TYR A 170 -16.87 -1.20 -22.59
N GLY A 171 -15.59 -1.00 -22.90
CA GLY A 171 -15.17 -0.15 -24.01
C GLY A 171 -15.57 1.31 -23.87
N TRP A 172 -15.66 1.80 -22.66
CA TRP A 172 -16.11 3.15 -22.31
C TRP A 172 -15.08 4.25 -22.62
N ASP A 173 -14.34 4.13 -23.72
CA ASP A 173 -13.60 5.26 -24.29
C ASP A 173 -14.53 6.43 -24.67
N ALA A 174 -15.84 6.20 -24.68
CA ALA A 174 -16.85 7.19 -25.04
C ALA A 174 -17.07 8.29 -24.00
N TYR A 175 -16.69 8.11 -22.74
CA TYR A 175 -16.89 9.12 -21.68
C TYR A 175 -15.70 10.07 -21.50
N ALA A 176 -14.52 9.73 -21.98
CA ALA A 176 -13.36 10.62 -21.92
C ALA A 176 -13.47 11.86 -22.83
N TYR A 177 -14.48 11.93 -23.67
CA TYR A 177 -14.66 12.99 -24.68
C TYR A 177 -15.84 13.95 -24.43
N ARG A 178 -16.45 13.96 -23.26
CA ARG A 178 -17.55 14.90 -22.96
C ARG A 178 -17.19 16.00 -21.97
N SER A 179 -15.94 16.40 -21.89
CA SER A 179 -15.53 17.62 -21.20
C SER A 179 -14.72 18.49 -22.19
N ASN A 180 -15.44 19.08 -23.14
CA ASN A 180 -15.09 20.33 -23.81
C ASN A 180 -16.15 21.37 -23.51
#